data_a3996f6f186d69f48779e6a7b73af1d3
#
_entry.id   a3996f6f186d69f48779e6a7b73af1d3
#
_cell.length_a   1.000
_cell.length_b   1.000
_cell.length_c   1.000
_cell.angle_alpha   90.00
_cell.angle_beta   90.00
_cell.angle_gamma   90.00
#
_symmetry.space_group_name_H-M   'P 1'
#
loop_
_entity.id
_entity.type
_entity.pdbx_description
1 polymer ?
#
loop_
_entity_poly.entity_id
_entity_poly.type
_entity_poly.pdbx_seq_one_letter_code
_entity_poly.pdbx_strand_id
1 'polypeptide(L)'
;MKGNCTAQHVTKEKLDYVHSDLWGSPNVPHSLGRCQYFISFTDDWSRKVWIYFLKTKDEAFSAFTEWKRMVETQSERKLKKLRTDNGLEFCNQKFDSLCKKEGIVRHRTCTYTPQQNGIAERLNRTIMNKVRSMLSESGLEKRFWAEAASTSVYLINRSPSSAIDNKIPEELWTSAVPNLSGLRRFGCVVYVHSQEGKLDPRAKKGIFVGYPGGVKGFRVWMIDEEKCSISRNVVFREDVMYKDILNNSISGMNIEFPSNVNRVPSFECAGTS
;
A
#
# COMPACT_ATOMS: atom_id res chain seq x y z
N MET A 1 32.73 13.75 26.35
CA MET A 1 32.70 13.48 24.88
C MET A 1 31.75 12.33 24.65
N LYS A 2 30.52 12.61 24.13
CA LYS A 2 29.55 11.55 23.74
C LYS A 2 29.86 11.21 22.29
N GLY A 3 30.55 10.10 22.07
CA GLY A 3 30.79 9.58 20.73
C GLY A 3 29.47 9.10 20.12
N ASN A 4 28.99 9.82 19.09
CA ASN A 4 27.90 9.36 18.23
C ASN A 4 28.43 8.19 17.37
N CYS A 5 28.33 6.97 17.86
CA CYS A 5 28.48 5.78 17.04
C CYS A 5 27.19 5.57 16.23
N THR A 6 26.98 6.37 15.20
CA THR A 6 26.08 6.03 14.11
C THR A 6 26.82 5.05 13.20
N ALA A 7 26.72 3.76 13.49
CA ALA A 7 27.12 2.75 12.53
C ALA A 7 26.24 2.92 11.27
N GLN A 8 26.82 3.46 10.21
CA GLN A 8 26.17 3.48 8.90
C GLN A 8 26.05 2.03 8.44
N HIS A 9 24.84 1.49 8.52
CA HIS A 9 24.54 0.21 7.90
C HIS A 9 24.56 0.38 6.38
N VAL A 10 25.59 -0.13 5.75
CA VAL A 10 25.64 -0.21 4.28
C VAL A 10 25.16 -1.60 3.89
N THR A 11 23.91 -1.69 3.47
CA THR A 11 23.35 -2.88 2.83
C THR A 11 23.78 -2.92 1.37
N LYS A 12 24.22 -4.09 0.89
CA LYS A 12 24.75 -4.26 -0.46
C LYS A 12 23.73 -4.85 -1.43
N GLU A 13 22.76 -5.58 -0.91
CA GLU A 13 21.83 -6.38 -1.71
C GLU A 13 20.44 -6.48 -1.06
N LYS A 14 19.45 -6.90 -1.87
CA LYS A 14 18.08 -7.19 -1.42
C LYS A 14 18.11 -8.21 -0.29
N LEU A 15 17.27 -8.01 0.72
CA LEU A 15 17.06 -8.88 1.89
C LEU A 15 18.27 -9.04 2.82
N ASP A 16 19.35 -8.27 2.63
CA ASP A 16 20.44 -8.22 3.60
C ASP A 16 19.98 -7.69 4.95
N TYR A 17 19.04 -6.73 4.91
CA TYR A 17 18.50 -6.11 6.11
C TYR A 17 17.09 -5.59 5.85
N VAL A 18 16.16 -5.98 6.69
CA VAL A 18 14.76 -5.54 6.61
C VAL A 18 14.34 -4.90 7.93
N HIS A 19 13.65 -3.77 7.83
CA HIS A 19 13.02 -3.09 8.94
C HIS A 19 11.53 -3.44 8.95
N SER A 20 10.98 -3.69 10.13
CA SER A 20 9.56 -3.92 10.31
C SER A 20 9.05 -3.14 11.52
N ASP A 21 7.81 -2.69 11.41
CA ASP A 21 7.10 -1.98 12.47
C ASP A 21 5.60 -2.22 12.34
N LEU A 22 4.92 -2.20 13.47
CA LEU A 22 3.48 -2.37 13.55
C LEU A 22 2.82 -1.06 13.93
N TRP A 23 1.87 -0.63 13.09
CA TRP A 23 1.07 0.56 13.33
C TRP A 23 -0.37 0.19 13.65
N GLY A 24 -0.99 0.95 14.54
CA GLY A 24 -2.40 0.85 14.89
C GLY A 24 -2.64 0.87 16.39
N SER A 25 -3.91 1.04 16.76
CA SER A 25 -4.37 0.96 18.14
C SER A 25 -5.85 0.57 18.16
N PRO A 26 -6.38 0.12 19.31
CA PRO A 26 -7.81 -0.17 19.46
C PRO A 26 -8.74 1.03 19.16
N ASN A 27 -8.20 2.26 19.22
CA ASN A 27 -8.96 3.48 18.93
C ASN A 27 -9.00 3.85 17.45
N VAL A 28 -8.30 3.11 16.58
CA VAL A 28 -8.39 3.30 15.13
C VAL A 28 -9.72 2.73 14.64
N PRO A 29 -10.49 3.49 13.83
CA PRO A 29 -11.70 2.96 13.23
C PRO A 29 -11.42 1.71 12.40
N HIS A 30 -12.30 0.74 12.45
CA HIS A 30 -12.19 -0.43 11.58
C HIS A 30 -12.18 -0.03 10.11
N SER A 31 -11.26 -0.62 9.34
CA SER A 31 -11.25 -0.48 7.89
C SER A 31 -12.45 -1.22 7.26
N LEU A 32 -12.64 -1.09 5.95
CA LEU A 32 -13.64 -1.88 5.20
C LEU A 32 -13.43 -3.39 5.40
N GLY A 33 -12.17 -3.83 5.53
CA GLY A 33 -11.79 -5.22 5.83
C GLY A 33 -11.79 -5.57 7.33
N ARG A 34 -12.34 -4.69 8.19
CA ARG A 34 -12.36 -4.83 9.66
C ARG A 34 -10.97 -4.90 10.32
N CYS A 35 -9.95 -4.39 9.66
CA CYS A 35 -8.60 -4.28 10.22
C CYS A 35 -8.45 -3.01 11.06
N GLN A 36 -7.63 -3.06 12.11
CA GLN A 36 -7.27 -1.93 12.98
C GLN A 36 -5.76 -1.67 13.00
N TYR A 37 -4.99 -2.62 12.48
CA TYR A 37 -3.52 -2.57 12.47
C TYR A 37 -3.00 -2.82 11.07
N PHE A 38 -1.76 -2.42 10.85
CA PHE A 38 -0.96 -2.94 9.75
C PHE A 38 0.48 -3.16 10.19
N ILE A 39 1.13 -4.16 9.60
CA ILE A 39 2.57 -4.36 9.71
C ILE A 39 3.22 -3.93 8.40
N SER A 40 4.32 -3.19 8.51
CA SER A 40 5.13 -2.78 7.36
C SER A 40 6.47 -3.50 7.35
N PHE A 41 6.96 -3.83 6.16
CA PHE A 41 8.31 -4.35 5.91
C PHE A 41 9.00 -3.43 4.93
N THR A 42 10.24 -3.06 5.22
CA THR A 42 11.05 -2.20 4.34
C THR A 42 12.41 -2.84 4.12
N ASP A 43 12.72 -3.16 2.89
CA ASP A 43 14.06 -3.58 2.51
C ASP A 43 15.01 -2.39 2.57
N ASP A 44 16.11 -2.53 3.29
CA ASP A 44 17.03 -1.41 3.53
C ASP A 44 17.80 -1.00 2.28
N TRP A 45 18.10 -1.95 1.39
CA TRP A 45 18.84 -1.69 0.16
C TRP A 45 18.00 -0.97 -0.91
N SER A 46 16.81 -1.48 -1.21
CA SER A 46 15.94 -0.93 -2.27
C SER A 46 14.96 0.13 -1.77
N ARG A 47 14.77 0.22 -0.46
CA ARG A 47 13.69 1.00 0.17
C ARG A 47 12.29 0.56 -0.23
N LYS A 48 12.15 -0.61 -0.85
CA LYS A 48 10.85 -1.19 -1.16
C LYS A 48 10.07 -1.50 0.10
N VAL A 49 8.79 -1.18 0.06
CA VAL A 49 7.86 -1.29 1.18
C VAL A 49 6.76 -2.29 0.83
N TRP A 50 6.42 -3.12 1.80
CA TRP A 50 5.21 -3.96 1.81
C TRP A 50 4.39 -3.64 3.04
N ILE A 51 3.08 -3.81 2.94
CA ILE A 51 2.12 -3.58 4.01
C ILE A 51 1.11 -4.72 4.05
N TYR A 52 0.79 -5.19 5.27
CA TYR A 52 -0.23 -6.20 5.53
C TYR A 52 -1.18 -5.67 6.59
N PHE A 53 -2.47 -5.71 6.30
CA PHE A 53 -3.50 -5.27 7.22
C PHE A 53 -3.91 -6.40 8.15
N LEU A 54 -4.05 -6.08 9.45
CA LEU A 54 -4.27 -7.05 10.50
C LEU A 54 -5.51 -6.64 11.31
N LYS A 55 -6.31 -7.62 11.71
CA LYS A 55 -7.43 -7.42 12.64
C LYS A 55 -6.93 -7.34 14.07
N THR A 56 -5.97 -8.19 14.42
CA THR A 56 -5.34 -8.25 15.75
C THR A 56 -3.81 -8.22 15.59
N LYS A 57 -3.11 -7.82 16.65
CA LYS A 57 -1.64 -7.81 16.66
C LYS A 57 -1.03 -9.21 16.54
N ASP A 58 -1.75 -10.24 16.98
CA ASP A 58 -1.27 -11.63 16.94
C ASP A 58 -1.09 -12.16 15.51
N GLU A 59 -1.77 -11.55 14.54
CA GLU A 59 -1.61 -11.89 13.12
C GLU A 59 -0.25 -11.47 12.53
N ALA A 60 0.54 -10.68 13.26
CA ALA A 60 1.85 -10.17 12.80
C ALA A 60 2.82 -11.29 12.40
N PHE A 61 2.84 -12.40 13.16
CA PHE A 61 3.69 -13.54 12.85
C PHE A 61 3.29 -14.24 11.54
N SER A 62 2.00 -14.42 11.31
CA SER A 62 1.49 -15.02 10.07
C SER A 62 1.82 -14.13 8.87
N ALA A 63 1.58 -12.82 8.98
CA ALA A 63 1.91 -11.84 7.95
C ALA A 63 3.40 -11.81 7.63
N PHE A 64 4.28 -11.87 8.65
CA PHE A 64 5.72 -11.97 8.46
C PHE A 64 6.11 -13.25 7.70
N THR A 65 5.54 -14.38 8.07
CA THR A 65 5.87 -15.67 7.45
C THR A 65 5.45 -15.72 5.99
N GLU A 66 4.26 -15.21 5.68
CA GLU A 66 3.72 -15.09 4.32
C GLU A 66 4.59 -14.14 3.48
N TRP A 67 4.85 -12.94 3.98
CA TRP A 67 5.72 -11.95 3.33
C TRP A 67 7.12 -12.50 3.07
N LYS A 68 7.75 -13.10 4.09
CA LYS A 68 9.10 -13.68 3.98
C LYS A 68 9.17 -14.71 2.86
N ARG A 69 8.21 -15.66 2.86
CA ARG A 69 8.15 -16.71 1.82
C ARG A 69 8.02 -16.10 0.43
N MET A 70 7.15 -15.11 0.26
CA MET A 70 6.92 -14.42 -1.00
C MET A 70 8.20 -13.73 -1.50
N VAL A 71 8.83 -12.89 -0.67
CA VAL A 71 10.00 -12.11 -1.10
C VAL A 71 11.23 -12.97 -1.36
N GLU A 72 11.43 -14.03 -0.57
CA GLU A 72 12.53 -14.99 -0.80
C GLU A 72 12.35 -15.76 -2.10
N THR A 73 11.10 -16.17 -2.43
CA THR A 73 10.78 -16.84 -3.69
C THR A 73 10.97 -15.91 -4.89
N GLN A 74 10.53 -14.65 -4.77
CA GLN A 74 10.63 -13.67 -5.88
C GLN A 74 12.05 -13.17 -6.14
N SER A 75 12.89 -13.10 -5.10
CA SER A 75 14.24 -12.57 -5.20
C SER A 75 15.32 -13.64 -5.32
N GLU A 76 14.95 -14.92 -5.13
CA GLU A 76 15.88 -16.08 -5.01
C GLU A 76 16.93 -15.88 -3.91
N ARG A 77 16.60 -15.07 -2.89
CA ARG A 77 17.49 -14.70 -1.79
C ARG A 77 16.86 -14.99 -0.44
N LYS A 78 17.70 -15.20 0.56
CA LYS A 78 17.26 -15.39 1.94
C LYS A 78 17.34 -14.09 2.73
N LEU A 79 16.35 -13.88 3.60
CA LEU A 79 16.38 -12.81 4.58
C LEU A 79 17.51 -13.03 5.58
N LYS A 80 18.47 -12.09 5.67
CA LYS A 80 19.64 -12.24 6.57
C LYS A 80 19.40 -11.59 7.93
N LYS A 81 18.84 -10.38 7.95
CA LYS A 81 18.66 -9.63 9.19
C LYS A 81 17.28 -8.97 9.23
N LEU A 82 16.64 -9.06 10.40
CA LEU A 82 15.35 -8.42 10.66
C LEU A 82 15.46 -7.46 11.85
N ARG A 83 15.15 -6.18 11.64
CA ARG A 83 15.02 -5.19 12.68
C ARG A 83 13.56 -4.94 13.01
N THR A 84 13.24 -5.01 14.31
CA THR A 84 11.93 -4.67 14.86
C THR A 84 12.13 -3.83 16.11
N ASP A 85 11.07 -3.22 16.57
CA ASP A 85 11.00 -2.73 17.94
C ASP A 85 10.88 -3.89 18.96
N ASN A 86 10.67 -3.54 20.25
CA ASN A 86 10.45 -4.49 21.33
C ASN A 86 8.95 -4.74 21.58
N GLY A 87 8.07 -4.51 20.60
CA GLY A 87 6.66 -4.83 20.73
C GLY A 87 6.45 -6.31 21.05
N LEU A 88 5.45 -6.60 21.88
CA LEU A 88 5.14 -7.97 22.30
C LEU A 88 4.79 -8.88 21.11
N GLU A 89 4.25 -8.30 20.04
CA GLU A 89 3.96 -8.95 18.78
C GLU A 89 5.20 -9.56 18.11
N PHE A 90 6.38 -8.94 18.31
CA PHE A 90 7.66 -9.44 17.81
C PHE A 90 8.46 -10.22 18.87
N CYS A 91 8.12 -10.08 20.14
CA CYS A 91 8.84 -10.67 21.27
C CYS A 91 8.20 -12.00 21.72
N ASN A 92 7.83 -12.88 20.78
CA ASN A 92 7.26 -14.18 21.09
C ASN A 92 8.15 -15.34 20.61
N GLN A 93 7.98 -16.52 21.24
CA GLN A 93 8.75 -17.70 20.94
C GLN A 93 8.66 -18.15 19.47
N LYS A 94 7.53 -17.90 18.79
CA LYS A 94 7.33 -18.27 17.38
C LYS A 94 8.30 -17.53 16.48
N PHE A 95 8.45 -16.19 16.67
CA PHE A 95 9.41 -15.38 15.93
C PHE A 95 10.86 -15.83 16.21
N ASP A 96 11.19 -16.05 17.48
CA ASP A 96 12.57 -16.44 17.86
C ASP A 96 12.91 -17.82 17.30
N SER A 97 12.01 -18.79 17.40
CA SER A 97 12.20 -20.13 16.85
C SER A 97 12.35 -20.13 15.34
N LEU A 98 11.51 -19.37 14.62
CA LEU A 98 11.61 -19.25 13.17
C LEU A 98 12.94 -18.60 12.76
N CYS A 99 13.29 -17.46 13.36
CA CYS A 99 14.51 -16.76 13.01
C CYS A 99 15.77 -17.62 13.30
N LYS A 100 15.78 -18.34 14.43
CA LYS A 100 16.86 -19.28 14.78
C LYS A 100 16.95 -20.43 13.76
N LYS A 101 15.82 -21.03 13.40
CA LYS A 101 15.74 -22.12 12.41
C LYS A 101 16.24 -21.69 11.03
N GLU A 102 15.90 -20.49 10.62
CA GLU A 102 16.19 -19.94 9.27
C GLU A 102 17.51 -19.15 9.22
N GLY A 103 18.24 -19.04 10.35
CA GLY A 103 19.50 -18.29 10.42
C GLY A 103 19.35 -16.77 10.31
N ILE A 104 18.19 -16.22 10.62
CA ILE A 104 17.91 -14.78 10.53
C ILE A 104 18.41 -14.09 11.81
N VAL A 105 19.31 -13.14 11.67
CA VAL A 105 19.79 -12.33 12.79
C VAL A 105 18.74 -11.30 13.17
N ARG A 106 18.28 -11.35 14.43
CA ARG A 106 17.32 -10.38 14.96
C ARG A 106 18.04 -9.19 15.62
N HIS A 107 17.76 -8.00 15.09
CA HIS A 107 18.15 -6.76 15.73
C HIS A 107 16.93 -6.13 16.38
N ARG A 108 16.87 -6.19 17.72
CA ARG A 108 15.86 -5.49 18.50
C ARG A 108 16.37 -4.11 18.91
N THR A 109 15.50 -3.14 19.08
CA THR A 109 15.88 -1.85 19.66
C THR A 109 16.31 -2.03 21.12
N CYS A 110 17.37 -1.33 21.54
CA CYS A 110 17.70 -1.29 22.97
C CYS A 110 16.62 -0.52 23.73
N THR A 111 16.33 -0.97 24.94
CA THR A 111 15.45 -0.24 25.87
C THR A 111 15.95 1.21 26.02
N TYR A 112 15.08 2.20 25.89
CA TYR A 112 15.40 3.64 25.89
C TYR A 112 16.13 4.23 24.67
N THR A 113 16.22 3.51 23.55
CA THR A 113 16.74 4.06 22.29
C THR A 113 15.77 3.85 21.11
N PRO A 114 14.60 4.50 21.12
CA PRO A 114 13.60 4.37 20.04
C PRO A 114 14.16 4.81 18.68
N GLN A 115 15.17 5.68 18.66
CA GLN A 115 15.86 6.14 17.43
C GLN A 115 16.40 5.02 16.56
N GLN A 116 16.59 3.81 17.11
CA GLN A 116 17.13 2.66 16.38
C GLN A 116 16.12 2.02 15.40
N ASN A 117 14.80 2.18 15.57
CA ASN A 117 13.76 1.77 14.59
C ASN A 117 13.26 2.94 13.71
N GLY A 118 13.97 4.04 13.73
CA GLY A 118 13.56 5.30 13.10
C GLY A 118 13.25 5.23 11.60
N ILE A 119 13.74 4.21 10.87
CA ILE A 119 13.40 4.02 9.45
C ILE A 119 11.95 3.57 9.32
N ALA A 120 11.56 2.50 10.00
CA ALA A 120 10.20 1.98 9.93
C ALA A 120 9.17 2.94 10.57
N GLU A 121 9.50 3.57 11.70
CA GLU A 121 8.64 4.57 12.33
C GLU A 121 8.40 5.80 11.43
N ARG A 122 9.46 6.35 10.80
CA ARG A 122 9.33 7.45 9.85
C ARG A 122 8.51 7.05 8.63
N LEU A 123 8.68 5.82 8.14
CA LEU A 123 7.89 5.29 7.03
C LEU A 123 6.41 5.24 7.41
N ASN A 124 6.06 4.65 8.56
CA ASN A 124 4.68 4.56 9.01
C ASN A 124 4.06 5.96 9.19
N ARG A 125 4.82 6.93 9.69
CA ARG A 125 4.40 8.34 9.74
C ARG A 125 4.14 8.90 8.35
N THR A 126 5.01 8.62 7.38
CA THR A 126 4.86 9.06 5.97
C THR A 126 3.62 8.45 5.34
N ILE A 127 3.38 7.16 5.53
CA ILE A 127 2.17 6.46 5.05
C ILE A 127 0.93 7.15 5.64
N MET A 128 0.88 7.36 6.96
CA MET A 128 -0.28 7.95 7.62
C MET A 128 -0.52 9.43 7.27
N ASN A 129 0.53 10.19 6.98
CA ASN A 129 0.39 11.55 6.45
C ASN A 129 -0.28 11.52 5.07
N LYS A 130 0.15 10.63 4.17
CA LYS A 130 -0.49 10.45 2.86
C LYS A 130 -1.94 9.96 2.99
N VAL A 131 -2.22 9.04 3.91
CA VAL A 131 -3.59 8.58 4.22
C VAL A 131 -4.49 9.76 4.60
N ARG A 132 -4.04 10.61 5.54
CA ARG A 132 -4.82 11.80 5.96
C ARG A 132 -5.08 12.74 4.79
N SER A 133 -4.06 13.02 3.97
CA SER A 133 -4.23 13.87 2.78
C SER A 133 -5.22 13.28 1.79
N MET A 134 -5.11 11.98 1.47
CA MET A 134 -6.00 11.31 0.53
C MET A 134 -7.45 11.29 1.02
N LEU A 135 -7.69 10.97 2.29
CA LEU A 135 -9.04 10.96 2.87
C LEU A 135 -9.63 12.38 2.94
N SER A 136 -8.84 13.36 3.34
CA SER A 136 -9.28 14.76 3.39
C SER A 136 -9.61 15.33 2.00
N GLU A 137 -8.79 15.02 1.00
CA GLU A 137 -8.99 15.47 -0.37
C GLU A 137 -10.21 14.82 -1.02
N SER A 138 -10.37 13.52 -0.84
CA SER A 138 -11.48 12.76 -1.43
C SER A 138 -12.83 12.98 -0.75
N GLY A 139 -12.83 13.30 0.55
CA GLY A 139 -14.04 13.30 1.39
C GLY A 139 -14.51 11.90 1.80
N LEU A 140 -13.70 10.87 1.56
CA LEU A 140 -14.03 9.52 1.99
C LEU A 140 -13.93 9.38 3.52
N GLU A 141 -14.81 8.57 4.08
CA GLU A 141 -14.84 8.29 5.51
C GLU A 141 -13.55 7.63 5.99
N LYS A 142 -13.28 7.75 7.30
CA LYS A 142 -12.09 7.15 7.91
C LYS A 142 -11.97 5.64 7.72
N ARG A 143 -13.08 4.91 7.51
CA ARG A 143 -13.05 3.45 7.25
C ARG A 143 -12.28 3.06 5.98
N PHE A 144 -12.01 4.00 5.07
CA PHE A 144 -11.18 3.79 3.87
C PHE A 144 -9.67 3.92 4.13
N TRP A 145 -9.23 4.06 5.38
CA TRP A 145 -7.83 4.27 5.72
C TRP A 145 -6.89 3.16 5.21
N ALA A 146 -7.34 1.91 5.19
CA ALA A 146 -6.52 0.79 4.72
C ALA A 146 -6.31 0.85 3.20
N GLU A 147 -7.36 1.23 2.42
CA GLU A 147 -7.27 1.45 0.98
C GLU A 147 -6.31 2.61 0.65
N ALA A 148 -6.42 3.71 1.40
CA ALA A 148 -5.51 4.84 1.27
C ALA A 148 -4.07 4.48 1.66
N ALA A 149 -3.85 3.64 2.70
CA ALA A 149 -2.53 3.17 3.10
C ALA A 149 -1.91 2.24 2.04
N SER A 150 -2.68 1.31 1.49
CA SER A 150 -2.25 0.46 0.37
C SER A 150 -1.84 1.31 -0.84
N THR A 151 -2.67 2.30 -1.21
CA THR A 151 -2.37 3.23 -2.30
C THR A 151 -1.13 4.08 -2.00
N SER A 152 -0.96 4.53 -0.75
CA SER A 152 0.24 5.28 -0.32
C SER A 152 1.51 4.46 -0.52
N VAL A 153 1.51 3.18 -0.14
CA VAL A 153 2.66 2.28 -0.32
C VAL A 153 2.92 2.02 -1.80
N TYR A 154 1.87 1.83 -2.60
CA TYR A 154 2.00 1.70 -4.06
C TYR A 154 2.71 2.91 -4.68
N LEU A 155 2.33 4.14 -4.26
CA LEU A 155 2.96 5.37 -4.73
C LEU A 155 4.39 5.56 -4.19
N ILE A 156 4.64 5.25 -2.90
CA ILE A 156 5.98 5.32 -2.29
C ILE A 156 6.95 4.45 -3.07
N ASN A 157 6.56 3.22 -3.40
CA ASN A 157 7.42 2.30 -4.17
C ASN A 157 7.70 2.77 -5.60
N ARG A 158 6.89 3.69 -6.14
CA ARG A 158 7.03 4.25 -7.51
C ARG A 158 7.51 5.70 -7.53
N SER A 159 7.85 6.26 -6.37
CA SER A 159 8.40 7.61 -6.24
C SER A 159 9.90 7.55 -5.97
N PRO A 160 10.69 8.51 -6.48
CA PRO A 160 12.10 8.63 -6.15
C PRO A 160 12.31 8.78 -4.63
N SER A 161 13.35 8.14 -4.10
CA SER A 161 13.69 8.21 -2.67
C SER A 161 15.11 8.74 -2.48
N SER A 162 15.26 9.80 -1.70
CA SER A 162 16.57 10.37 -1.37
C SER A 162 17.51 9.42 -0.63
N ALA A 163 16.95 8.41 0.05
CA ALA A 163 17.71 7.40 0.77
C ALA A 163 18.44 6.40 -0.16
N ILE A 164 18.13 6.41 -1.44
CA ILE A 164 18.72 5.57 -2.50
C ILE A 164 19.11 6.41 -3.74
N ASP A 165 19.67 7.57 -3.50
CA ASP A 165 20.16 8.50 -4.55
C ASP A 165 19.07 8.87 -5.58
N ASN A 166 17.84 9.09 -5.11
CA ASN A 166 16.65 9.40 -5.91
C ASN A 166 16.25 8.31 -6.92
N LYS A 167 16.69 7.08 -6.73
CA LYS A 167 16.20 5.93 -7.49
C LYS A 167 14.79 5.55 -7.02
N ILE A 168 14.12 4.75 -7.83
CA ILE A 168 12.76 4.27 -7.55
C ILE A 168 12.84 2.89 -6.86
N PRO A 169 12.23 2.71 -5.67
CA PRO A 169 12.28 1.44 -4.94
C PRO A 169 11.80 0.24 -5.76
N GLU A 170 10.72 0.38 -6.53
CA GLU A 170 10.19 -0.66 -7.39
C GLU A 170 11.19 -1.10 -8.46
N GLU A 171 11.85 -0.13 -9.10
CA GLU A 171 12.87 -0.38 -10.12
C GLU A 171 14.07 -1.14 -9.55
N LEU A 172 14.58 -0.70 -8.40
CA LEU A 172 15.68 -1.42 -7.73
C LEU A 172 15.30 -2.84 -7.36
N TRP A 173 14.04 -3.04 -6.92
CA TRP A 173 13.58 -4.36 -6.52
C TRP A 173 13.35 -5.29 -7.71
N THR A 174 12.71 -4.82 -8.77
CA THR A 174 12.31 -5.66 -9.92
C THR A 174 13.33 -5.64 -11.06
N SER A 175 14.29 -4.70 -11.03
CA SER A 175 15.21 -4.39 -12.12
C SER A 175 14.50 -3.92 -13.41
N ALA A 176 13.25 -3.45 -13.28
CA ALA A 176 12.43 -2.94 -14.39
C ALA A 176 11.81 -1.59 -14.01
N VAL A 177 11.84 -0.64 -14.93
CA VAL A 177 11.23 0.68 -14.74
C VAL A 177 9.73 0.53 -14.60
N PRO A 178 9.12 1.02 -13.50
CA PRO A 178 7.68 0.89 -13.30
C PRO A 178 6.90 1.78 -14.26
N ASN A 179 5.83 1.24 -14.81
CA ASN A 179 4.90 2.02 -15.64
C ASN A 179 4.06 2.95 -14.73
N LEU A 180 4.16 4.26 -14.97
CA LEU A 180 3.47 5.29 -14.21
C LEU A 180 2.19 5.78 -14.91
N SER A 181 1.91 5.38 -16.15
CA SER A 181 0.73 5.85 -16.92
C SER A 181 -0.60 5.45 -16.29
N GLY A 182 -0.59 4.42 -15.44
CA GLY A 182 -1.75 3.95 -14.68
C GLY A 182 -1.99 4.68 -13.35
N LEU A 183 -1.18 5.69 -12.99
CA LEU A 183 -1.41 6.45 -11.76
C LEU A 183 -2.67 7.29 -11.88
N ARG A 184 -3.51 7.25 -10.83
CA ARG A 184 -4.79 7.95 -10.76
C ARG A 184 -4.98 8.60 -9.40
N ARG A 185 -5.78 9.65 -9.37
CA ARG A 185 -6.10 10.43 -8.17
C ARG A 185 -7.03 9.63 -7.26
N PHE A 186 -6.58 9.32 -6.04
CA PHE A 186 -7.35 8.56 -5.05
C PHE A 186 -8.65 9.29 -4.69
N GLY A 187 -9.76 8.55 -4.67
CA GLY A 187 -11.07 9.10 -4.32
C GLY A 187 -11.79 9.84 -5.45
N CYS A 188 -11.24 9.83 -6.67
CA CYS A 188 -11.96 10.38 -7.85
C CYS A 188 -13.10 9.46 -8.29
N VAL A 189 -14.05 10.05 -8.98
CA VAL A 189 -15.18 9.34 -9.57
C VAL A 189 -14.72 8.51 -10.75
N VAL A 190 -15.27 7.30 -10.82
CA VAL A 190 -15.03 6.39 -11.95
C VAL A 190 -16.33 5.77 -12.44
N TYR A 191 -16.33 5.35 -13.68
CA TYR A 191 -17.38 4.56 -14.29
C TYR A 191 -16.83 3.20 -14.71
N VAL A 192 -17.39 2.14 -14.12
CA VAL A 192 -17.03 0.76 -14.41
C VAL A 192 -17.98 0.23 -15.46
N HIS A 193 -17.47 -0.25 -16.58
CA HIS A 193 -18.31 -0.85 -17.62
C HIS A 193 -18.99 -2.11 -17.09
N SER A 194 -20.33 -2.15 -17.18
CA SER A 194 -21.16 -3.29 -16.79
C SER A 194 -21.73 -3.97 -18.03
N GLN A 195 -21.74 -5.29 -18.01
CA GLN A 195 -22.35 -6.11 -19.04
C GLN A 195 -23.66 -6.77 -18.57
N GLU A 196 -24.19 -6.35 -17.42
CA GLU A 196 -25.41 -6.88 -16.84
C GLU A 196 -26.62 -6.34 -17.61
N GLY A 197 -27.41 -7.25 -18.18
CA GLY A 197 -28.69 -6.96 -18.84
C GLY A 197 -28.66 -6.10 -20.11
N LYS A 198 -29.56 -6.39 -21.05
CA LYS A 198 -29.68 -5.59 -22.31
C LYS A 198 -30.29 -4.20 -22.10
N LEU A 199 -31.00 -4.01 -20.99
CA LEU A 199 -31.73 -2.77 -20.66
C LEU A 199 -31.12 -2.02 -19.48
N ASP A 200 -30.11 -2.59 -18.78
CA ASP A 200 -29.45 -1.97 -17.65
C ASP A 200 -28.40 -0.93 -18.07
N PRO A 201 -28.07 0.05 -17.22
CA PRO A 201 -27.03 1.01 -17.49
C PRO A 201 -25.70 0.30 -17.81
N ARG A 202 -25.07 0.68 -18.93
CA ARG A 202 -23.81 0.08 -19.37
C ARG A 202 -22.62 0.46 -18.52
N ALA A 203 -22.77 1.37 -17.57
CA ALA A 203 -21.72 1.81 -16.66
C ALA A 203 -22.28 2.04 -15.26
N LYS A 204 -21.59 1.48 -14.27
CA LYS A 204 -21.87 1.68 -12.85
C LYS A 204 -20.91 2.72 -12.29
N LYS A 205 -21.42 3.65 -11.48
CA LYS A 205 -20.62 4.69 -10.83
C LYS A 205 -19.90 4.13 -9.61
N GLY A 206 -18.64 4.48 -9.47
CA GLY A 206 -17.83 4.09 -8.32
C GLY A 206 -16.79 5.13 -7.99
N ILE A 207 -15.98 4.84 -6.96
CA ILE A 207 -14.89 5.68 -6.49
C ILE A 207 -13.59 4.88 -6.58
N PHE A 208 -12.57 5.47 -7.18
CA PHE A 208 -11.26 4.85 -7.24
C PHE A 208 -10.61 4.84 -5.84
N VAL A 209 -10.25 3.64 -5.36
CA VAL A 209 -9.68 3.44 -4.02
C VAL A 209 -8.33 2.71 -4.03
N GLY A 210 -7.75 2.45 -5.21
CA GLY A 210 -6.39 1.95 -5.26
C GLY A 210 -6.11 0.88 -6.32
N TYR A 211 -5.00 0.19 -6.10
CA TYR A 211 -4.45 -0.79 -7.03
C TYR A 211 -4.47 -2.18 -6.37
N PRO A 212 -5.05 -3.19 -7.03
CA PRO A 212 -5.06 -4.55 -6.50
C PRO A 212 -3.66 -5.17 -6.60
N GLY A 213 -3.29 -6.01 -5.64
CA GLY A 213 -2.10 -6.83 -5.72
C GLY A 213 -2.29 -8.03 -6.65
N GLY A 214 -1.30 -8.33 -7.49
CA GLY A 214 -1.27 -9.55 -8.32
C GLY A 214 -2.27 -9.62 -9.48
N VAL A 215 -3.13 -8.61 -9.65
CA VAL A 215 -4.16 -8.57 -10.69
C VAL A 215 -4.07 -7.25 -11.46
N LYS A 216 -4.13 -7.30 -12.80
CA LYS A 216 -4.22 -6.07 -13.60
C LYS A 216 -5.59 -5.44 -13.43
N GLY A 217 -5.64 -4.13 -13.15
CA GLY A 217 -6.88 -3.37 -13.00
C GLY A 217 -6.82 -2.35 -11.87
N PHE A 218 -7.97 -1.84 -11.51
CA PHE A 218 -8.16 -0.81 -10.49
C PHE A 218 -9.14 -1.31 -9.43
N ARG A 219 -8.88 -0.97 -8.17
CA ARG A 219 -9.80 -1.23 -7.07
C ARG A 219 -10.77 -0.08 -6.96
N VAL A 220 -12.06 -0.38 -7.09
CA VAL A 220 -13.14 0.58 -7.12
C VAL A 220 -14.14 0.27 -6.02
N TRP A 221 -14.54 1.28 -5.27
CA TRP A 221 -15.68 1.22 -4.35
C TRP A 221 -16.95 1.50 -5.15
N MET A 222 -17.80 0.49 -5.29
CA MET A 222 -19.11 0.61 -5.94
C MET A 222 -20.09 1.24 -4.95
N ILE A 223 -20.58 2.43 -5.25
CA ILE A 223 -21.37 3.23 -4.30
C ILE A 223 -22.69 2.54 -3.98
N ASP A 224 -23.42 2.08 -5.00
CA ASP A 224 -24.74 1.48 -4.85
C ASP A 224 -24.70 0.08 -4.20
N GLU A 225 -23.58 -0.61 -4.34
CA GLU A 225 -23.40 -1.98 -3.84
C GLU A 225 -22.66 -2.02 -2.49
N GLU A 226 -22.16 -0.87 -2.04
CA GLU A 226 -21.35 -0.71 -0.82
C GLU A 226 -20.21 -1.73 -0.69
N LYS A 227 -19.58 -2.09 -1.82
CA LYS A 227 -18.47 -3.05 -1.86
C LYS A 227 -17.32 -2.61 -2.77
N CYS A 228 -16.12 -3.12 -2.48
CA CYS A 228 -14.98 -2.99 -3.38
C CYS A 228 -15.03 -4.04 -4.49
N SER A 229 -14.80 -3.60 -5.72
CA SER A 229 -14.66 -4.44 -6.90
C SER A 229 -13.33 -4.16 -7.61
N ILE A 230 -12.86 -5.11 -8.41
CA ILE A 230 -11.67 -4.94 -9.25
C ILE A 230 -12.14 -4.93 -10.70
N SER A 231 -11.79 -3.88 -11.44
CA SER A 231 -12.11 -3.77 -12.86
C SER A 231 -10.94 -3.23 -13.67
N ARG A 232 -10.83 -3.72 -14.92
CA ARG A 232 -9.89 -3.19 -15.92
C ARG A 232 -10.53 -2.11 -16.78
N ASN A 233 -11.82 -2.23 -17.03
CA ASN A 233 -12.57 -1.33 -17.89
C ASN A 233 -13.17 -0.21 -17.05
N VAL A 234 -12.35 0.80 -16.76
CA VAL A 234 -12.68 1.92 -15.88
C VAL A 234 -12.40 3.23 -16.59
N VAL A 235 -13.40 4.08 -16.67
CA VAL A 235 -13.28 5.46 -17.14
C VAL A 235 -13.17 6.38 -15.94
N PHE A 236 -12.10 7.18 -15.89
CA PHE A 236 -11.79 8.07 -14.75
C PHE A 236 -12.29 9.48 -15.01
N ARG A 237 -12.87 10.09 -13.97
CA ARG A 237 -13.20 11.50 -13.85
C ARG A 237 -12.38 12.10 -12.72
N GLU A 238 -11.08 12.33 -12.99
CA GLU A 238 -10.14 12.81 -11.98
C GLU A 238 -10.37 14.28 -11.58
N ASP A 239 -11.21 14.96 -12.32
CA ASP A 239 -11.75 16.31 -12.06
C ASP A 239 -12.83 16.33 -10.98
N VAL A 240 -13.49 15.19 -10.69
CA VAL A 240 -14.59 15.05 -9.73
C VAL A 240 -14.21 14.10 -8.60
N MET A 241 -14.26 14.58 -7.37
CA MET A 241 -13.98 13.79 -6.17
C MET A 241 -15.29 13.28 -5.52
N TYR A 242 -15.18 12.30 -4.64
CA TYR A 242 -16.34 11.78 -3.90
C TYR A 242 -17.07 12.87 -3.11
N LYS A 243 -16.34 13.80 -2.46
CA LYS A 243 -16.95 14.95 -1.75
C LYS A 243 -17.81 15.83 -2.62
N ASP A 244 -17.46 15.97 -3.91
CA ASP A 244 -18.21 16.82 -4.85
C ASP A 244 -19.57 16.20 -5.16
N ILE A 245 -19.65 14.87 -5.19
CA ILE A 245 -20.93 14.16 -5.30
C ILE A 245 -21.81 14.43 -4.08
N LEU A 246 -21.23 14.33 -2.87
CA LEU A 246 -21.96 14.57 -1.63
C LEU A 246 -22.51 15.99 -1.57
N ASN A 247 -21.69 16.99 -1.91
CA ASN A 247 -22.09 18.39 -1.92
C ASN A 247 -23.21 18.67 -2.94
N ASN A 248 -23.13 18.09 -4.13
CA ASN A 248 -24.16 18.26 -5.17
C ASN A 248 -25.47 17.54 -4.81
N SER A 249 -25.42 16.40 -4.13
CA SER A 249 -26.61 15.72 -3.62
C SER A 249 -27.35 16.57 -2.56
N ILE A 250 -26.60 17.35 -1.76
CA ILE A 250 -27.17 18.26 -0.76
C ILE A 250 -27.77 19.53 -1.42
N SER A 251 -27.15 19.99 -2.50
CA SER A 251 -27.59 21.21 -3.21
C SER A 251 -28.67 20.99 -4.29
N GLY A 252 -29.12 19.75 -4.51
CA GLY A 252 -30.15 19.42 -5.51
C GLY A 252 -29.74 19.58 -6.97
N MET A 253 -28.45 19.80 -7.25
CA MET A 253 -27.92 19.90 -8.62
C MET A 253 -27.53 18.51 -9.15
N ASN A 254 -28.26 18.03 -10.15
CA ASN A 254 -27.90 16.85 -10.92
C ASN A 254 -26.71 17.16 -11.82
N ILE A 255 -25.62 16.36 -11.67
CA ILE A 255 -24.53 16.40 -12.65
C ILE A 255 -25.01 15.69 -13.91
N GLU A 256 -25.21 16.45 -14.99
CA GLU A 256 -25.55 15.89 -16.30
C GLU A 256 -24.41 14.99 -16.82
N PHE A 257 -24.81 13.87 -17.39
CA PHE A 257 -23.90 12.90 -17.98
C PHE A 257 -23.44 13.36 -19.36
N PRO A 258 -22.16 13.34 -19.71
CA PRO A 258 -21.74 13.53 -21.08
C PRO A 258 -22.16 12.30 -21.90
N SER A 259 -23.01 12.53 -22.91
CA SER A 259 -23.56 11.53 -23.83
C SER A 259 -22.54 10.91 -24.81
N ASN A 260 -21.24 11.27 -24.71
CA ASN A 260 -20.21 10.79 -25.61
C ASN A 260 -19.02 10.21 -24.82
N VAL A 261 -19.07 8.91 -24.55
CA VAL A 261 -17.87 8.15 -24.13
C VAL A 261 -17.16 7.70 -25.40
N ASN A 262 -16.27 8.54 -25.93
CA ASN A 262 -15.42 8.20 -27.05
C ASN A 262 -14.43 7.08 -26.65
N ARG A 263 -14.27 6.14 -27.56
CA ARG A 263 -13.47 4.92 -27.48
C ARG A 263 -12.08 5.14 -26.85
N VAL A 264 -11.77 4.32 -25.86
CA VAL A 264 -10.42 4.12 -25.36
C VAL A 264 -9.57 3.54 -26.49
N PRO A 265 -8.34 4.05 -26.77
CA PRO A 265 -7.44 3.42 -27.72
C PRO A 265 -7.12 1.99 -27.29
N SER A 266 -7.30 1.06 -28.21
CA SER A 266 -6.87 -0.33 -28.04
C SER A 266 -5.34 -0.38 -27.92
N PHE A 267 -4.84 -0.86 -26.80
CA PHE A 267 -3.42 -1.19 -26.67
C PHE A 267 -3.16 -2.46 -27.49
N GLU A 268 -2.47 -2.31 -28.60
CA GLU A 268 -1.92 -3.43 -29.36
C GLU A 268 -0.86 -4.13 -28.49
N CYS A 269 -1.01 -5.44 -28.36
CA CYS A 269 -0.01 -6.31 -27.79
C CYS A 269 1.15 -6.39 -28.79
N ALA A 270 2.31 -5.78 -28.47
CA ALA A 270 3.54 -6.06 -29.18
C ALA A 270 3.86 -7.55 -28.98
N GLY A 271 3.78 -8.30 -30.09
CA GLY A 271 4.10 -9.71 -30.14
C GLY A 271 5.58 -9.94 -29.88
N THR A 272 5.86 -10.92 -29.05
CA THR A 272 7.16 -11.54 -28.90
C THR A 272 7.42 -12.44 -30.11
N SER A 273 8.50 -12.14 -30.84
CA SER A 273 9.23 -13.11 -31.65
C SER A 273 10.48 -13.50 -30.90
#